data_aab9df2fd9a8f3a2996c31aaa60aba7f
#
_entry.id   aab9df2fd9a8f3a2996c31aaa60aba7f
#
_cell.length_a   1.000
_cell.length_b   1.000
_cell.length_c   1.000
_cell.angle_alpha   90.00
_cell.angle_beta   90.00
_cell.angle_gamma   90.00
#
_symmetry.space_group_name_H-M   'P 1'
#
loop_
_entity.id
_entity.type
_entity.pdbx_description
1 polymer ?
#
loop_
_entity_poly.entity_id
_entity_poly.type
_entity_poly.pdbx_seq_one_letter_code
_entity_poly.pdbx_strand_id
1 'polypeptide(L)'
;MSQLFGIYGSSGCGKTRFVEALVKHISDSGFSCRGVFSPAILEEGVKTGIAAQLIPGGESRQLARLAQAGDIHVFGKWRMFPETLAWALDYLNANSYSDLWVIDELGPYEVEQGLGWAAILPRLGNIPSKVTLITYRPSLQTYFGKRYPGMIAFDLEQAGAAEKATRKIEELLSAGEISQKFAF
;
A
#
# COMPACT_ATOMS: atom_id res chain seq x y z
N MET A 1 10.90 4.38 -14.87
CA MET A 1 10.04 3.30 -14.31
C MET A 1 10.20 3.32 -12.81
N SER A 2 9.10 3.18 -12.08
CA SER A 2 9.13 3.10 -10.61
C SER A 2 9.74 1.77 -10.15
N GLN A 3 10.55 1.79 -9.07
CA GLN A 3 10.97 0.56 -8.41
C GLN A 3 9.82 0.04 -7.55
N LEU A 4 9.34 -1.16 -7.84
CA LEU A 4 8.28 -1.80 -7.05
C LEU A 4 8.87 -2.48 -5.83
N PHE A 5 8.26 -2.20 -4.66
CA PHE A 5 8.54 -2.82 -3.37
C PHE A 5 7.33 -3.56 -2.83
N GLY A 6 7.59 -4.72 -2.26
CA GLY A 6 6.59 -5.52 -1.57
C GLY A 6 6.93 -5.74 -0.10
N ILE A 7 6.01 -5.41 0.79
CA ILE A 7 6.06 -5.78 2.21
C ILE A 7 4.99 -6.83 2.46
N TYR A 8 5.41 -8.01 2.86
CA TYR A 8 4.46 -9.08 3.15
C TYR A 8 4.62 -9.66 4.56
N GLY A 9 3.61 -10.37 4.99
CA GLY A 9 3.53 -10.99 6.31
C GLY A 9 2.09 -11.34 6.65
N SER A 10 1.88 -12.11 7.70
CA SER A 10 0.56 -12.57 8.13
C SER A 10 -0.38 -11.42 8.51
N SER A 11 -1.67 -11.73 8.60
CA SER A 11 -2.65 -10.73 9.05
C SER A 11 -2.35 -10.31 10.48
N GLY A 12 -2.25 -8.99 10.73
CA GLY A 12 -1.97 -8.46 12.06
C GLY A 12 -0.48 -8.37 12.43
N CYS A 13 0.46 -8.80 11.59
CA CYS A 13 1.90 -8.70 11.86
C CYS A 13 2.45 -7.25 11.87
N GLY A 14 1.60 -6.25 11.57
CA GLY A 14 1.98 -4.84 11.67
C GLY A 14 2.34 -4.16 10.36
N LYS A 15 2.03 -4.73 9.17
CA LYS A 15 2.33 -4.13 7.85
C LYS A 15 1.86 -2.68 7.73
N THR A 16 0.59 -2.42 8.01
CA THR A 16 0.03 -1.06 7.95
C THR A 16 0.77 -0.10 8.88
N ARG A 17 1.04 -0.50 10.13
CA ARG A 17 1.81 0.32 11.09
C ARG A 17 3.23 0.61 10.60
N PHE A 18 3.90 -0.39 10.04
CA PHE A 18 5.22 -0.19 9.43
C PHE A 18 5.17 0.84 8.32
N VAL A 19 4.20 0.70 7.40
CA VAL A 19 4.07 1.60 6.25
C VAL A 19 3.67 3.02 6.68
N GLU A 20 2.81 3.18 7.67
CA GLU A 20 2.48 4.49 8.26
C GLU A 20 3.73 5.17 8.85
N ALA A 21 4.51 4.45 9.64
CA ALA A 21 5.76 4.95 10.22
C ALA A 21 6.79 5.31 9.13
N LEU A 22 6.92 4.47 8.10
CA LEU A 22 7.79 4.71 6.96
C LEU A 22 7.39 5.97 6.19
N VAL A 23 6.10 6.12 5.86
CA VAL A 23 5.60 7.31 5.14
C VAL A 23 5.86 8.58 5.94
N LYS A 24 5.62 8.55 7.26
CA LYS A 24 5.94 9.68 8.13
C LYS A 24 7.42 10.01 8.06
N HIS A 25 8.29 9.03 8.23
CA HIS A 25 9.75 9.20 8.20
C HIS A 25 10.24 9.76 6.86
N ILE A 26 9.76 9.23 5.74
CA ILE A 26 10.10 9.68 4.38
C ILE A 26 9.60 11.12 4.14
N SER A 27 8.37 11.44 4.59
CA SER A 27 7.83 12.80 4.48
C SER A 27 8.60 13.80 5.34
N ASP A 28 8.98 13.43 6.56
CA ASP A 28 9.80 14.26 7.46
C ASP A 28 11.21 14.51 6.87
N SER A 29 11.69 13.60 6.00
CA SER A 29 12.95 13.74 5.24
C SER A 29 12.79 14.58 3.96
N GLY A 30 11.63 15.15 3.70
CA GLY A 30 11.38 16.08 2.58
C GLY A 30 10.94 15.43 1.27
N PHE A 31 10.71 14.12 1.24
CA PHE A 31 10.20 13.43 0.05
C PHE A 31 8.66 13.46 0.01
N SER A 32 8.12 13.58 -1.19
CA SER A 32 6.68 13.54 -1.42
C SER A 32 6.15 12.10 -1.33
N CYS A 33 5.05 11.92 -0.58
CA CYS A 33 4.37 10.64 -0.44
C CYS A 33 2.93 10.73 -0.92
N ARG A 34 2.44 9.69 -1.59
CA ARG A 34 1.06 9.58 -2.09
C ARG A 34 0.56 8.14 -1.98
N GLY A 35 -0.73 7.96 -1.80
CA GLY A 35 -1.32 6.62 -1.79
C GLY A 35 -2.48 6.46 -0.84
N VAL A 36 -2.69 5.23 -0.40
CA VAL A 36 -3.78 4.83 0.50
C VAL A 36 -3.26 3.88 1.56
N PHE A 37 -3.59 4.15 2.83
CA PHE A 37 -3.53 3.20 3.93
C PHE A 37 -4.87 2.48 4.12
N SER A 38 -4.81 1.27 4.68
CA SER A 38 -5.99 0.49 5.06
C SER A 38 -6.01 0.15 6.56
N PRO A 39 -6.02 1.18 7.46
CA PRO A 39 -5.95 0.94 8.89
C PRO A 39 -7.20 0.24 9.42
N ALA A 40 -7.00 -0.59 10.46
CA ALA A 40 -8.10 -1.22 11.17
C ALA A 40 -8.91 -0.18 11.96
N ILE A 41 -10.24 -0.27 11.87
CA ILE A 41 -11.15 0.40 12.79
C ILE A 41 -11.33 -0.53 13.98
N LEU A 42 -11.03 -0.02 15.17
CA LEU A 42 -11.11 -0.77 16.42
C LEU A 42 -12.20 -0.18 17.33
N GLU A 43 -13.04 -1.04 17.86
CA GLU A 43 -14.00 -0.73 18.92
C GLU A 43 -13.65 -1.62 20.13
N GLU A 44 -13.38 -1.02 21.27
CA GLU A 44 -12.94 -1.73 22.48
C GLU A 44 -11.79 -2.72 22.24
N GLY A 45 -10.85 -2.37 21.33
CA GLY A 45 -9.70 -3.21 20.96
C GLY A 45 -9.99 -4.33 19.95
N VAL A 46 -11.24 -4.49 19.55
CA VAL A 46 -11.65 -5.48 18.56
C VAL A 46 -11.74 -4.84 17.17
N LYS A 47 -11.20 -5.52 16.15
CA LYS A 47 -11.31 -5.04 14.76
C LYS A 47 -12.73 -5.20 14.23
N THR A 48 -13.45 -4.08 14.10
CA THR A 48 -14.84 -4.00 13.60
C THR A 48 -14.92 -3.51 12.16
N GLY A 49 -13.84 -2.90 11.65
CA GLY A 49 -13.81 -2.35 10.29
C GLY A 49 -12.41 -2.16 9.73
N ILE A 50 -12.39 -1.61 8.53
CA ILE A 50 -11.21 -1.18 7.81
C ILE A 50 -11.53 0.21 7.25
N ALA A 51 -10.61 1.16 7.37
CA ALA A 51 -10.71 2.45 6.70
C ALA A 51 -9.88 2.46 5.42
N ALA A 52 -10.18 3.37 4.50
CA ALA A 52 -9.27 3.86 3.47
C ALA A 52 -8.87 5.28 3.86
N GLN A 53 -7.57 5.52 4.03
CA GLN A 53 -7.02 6.81 4.42
C GLN A 53 -6.03 7.30 3.36
N LEU A 54 -6.25 8.49 2.83
CA LEU A 54 -5.40 9.06 1.78
C LEU A 54 -4.08 9.62 2.31
N ILE A 55 -3.03 9.53 1.48
CA ILE A 55 -1.69 10.08 1.70
C ILE A 55 -1.40 11.10 0.59
N PRO A 56 -0.99 12.34 0.89
CA PRO A 56 -1.06 13.03 2.18
C PRO A 56 -2.47 13.48 2.51
N GLY A 57 -2.65 14.09 3.68
CA GLY A 57 -3.87 14.80 4.04
C GLY A 57 -4.76 14.05 5.01
N GLY A 58 -4.63 12.73 5.12
CA GLY A 58 -5.30 11.95 6.15
C GLY A 58 -6.83 11.85 6.00
N GLU A 59 -7.42 12.33 4.89
CA GLU A 59 -8.86 12.11 4.64
C GLU A 59 -9.14 10.61 4.68
N SER A 60 -10.12 10.22 5.47
CA SER A 60 -10.41 8.82 5.77
C SER A 60 -11.90 8.52 5.62
N ARG A 61 -12.21 7.38 5.03
CA ARG A 61 -13.57 6.85 4.91
C ARG A 61 -13.58 5.38 5.29
N GLN A 62 -14.70 4.92 5.81
CA GLN A 62 -14.87 3.49 6.10
C GLN A 62 -14.90 2.69 4.80
N LEU A 63 -13.94 1.76 4.65
CA LEU A 63 -13.79 0.87 3.51
C LEU A 63 -14.58 -0.42 3.68
N ALA A 64 -14.61 -0.95 4.90
CA ALA A 64 -15.34 -2.17 5.22
C ALA A 64 -15.77 -2.20 6.68
N ARG A 65 -16.84 -2.96 6.97
CA ARG A 65 -17.27 -3.36 8.32
C ARG A 65 -17.51 -4.87 8.40
N LEU A 66 -17.72 -5.39 9.60
CA LEU A 66 -18.19 -6.78 9.73
C LEU A 66 -19.52 -6.96 9.02
N ALA A 67 -19.61 -8.04 8.26
CA ALA A 67 -20.81 -8.38 7.51
C ALA A 67 -21.93 -8.83 8.46
N GLN A 68 -23.17 -8.49 8.09
CA GLN A 68 -24.42 -8.87 8.76
C GLN A 68 -25.32 -9.63 7.80
N ALA A 69 -26.33 -10.31 8.34
CA ALA A 69 -27.32 -11.01 7.50
C ALA A 69 -28.02 -10.02 6.55
N GLY A 70 -28.10 -10.37 5.27
CA GLY A 70 -28.70 -9.53 4.22
C GLY A 70 -27.76 -8.52 3.55
N ASP A 71 -26.50 -8.43 3.97
CA ASP A 71 -25.53 -7.57 3.31
C ASP A 71 -25.22 -8.06 1.89
N ILE A 72 -25.01 -7.09 1.00
CA ILE A 72 -24.44 -7.27 -0.34
C ILE A 72 -22.99 -6.75 -0.35
N HIS A 73 -22.20 -7.08 -1.37
CA HIS A 73 -20.76 -6.74 -1.48
C HIS A 73 -19.93 -7.31 -0.31
N VAL A 74 -20.22 -8.58 0.04
CA VAL A 74 -19.52 -9.27 1.13
C VAL A 74 -18.33 -10.04 0.57
N PHE A 75 -17.16 -9.88 1.21
CA PHE A 75 -15.97 -10.67 0.99
C PHE A 75 -15.43 -11.23 2.31
N GLY A 76 -15.45 -12.54 2.44
CA GLY A 76 -15.17 -13.21 3.71
C GLY A 76 -16.10 -12.72 4.81
N LYS A 77 -15.55 -12.14 5.88
CA LYS A 77 -16.34 -11.56 6.98
C LYS A 77 -16.62 -10.05 6.82
N TRP A 78 -16.23 -9.44 5.70
CA TRP A 78 -16.29 -7.99 5.49
C TRP A 78 -17.37 -7.62 4.47
N ARG A 79 -18.21 -6.68 4.83
CA ARG A 79 -19.05 -5.93 3.90
C ARG A 79 -18.26 -4.74 3.42
N MET A 80 -17.96 -4.69 2.13
CA MET A 80 -17.22 -3.62 1.48
C MET A 80 -18.12 -2.43 1.13
N PHE A 81 -17.55 -1.23 1.10
CA PHE A 81 -18.23 0.00 0.67
C PHE A 81 -17.71 0.41 -0.72
N PRO A 82 -18.48 0.09 -1.81
CA PRO A 82 -18.03 0.37 -3.18
C PRO A 82 -17.78 1.86 -3.44
N GLU A 83 -18.54 2.73 -2.80
CA GLU A 83 -18.39 4.19 -2.89
C GLU A 83 -17.04 4.67 -2.31
N THR A 84 -16.58 4.06 -1.24
CA THR A 84 -15.25 4.36 -0.66
C THR A 84 -14.12 3.80 -1.55
N LEU A 85 -14.32 2.62 -2.13
CA LEU A 85 -13.39 2.05 -3.11
C LEU A 85 -13.26 2.96 -4.33
N ALA A 86 -14.38 3.42 -4.90
CA ALA A 86 -14.38 4.32 -6.06
C ALA A 86 -13.66 5.64 -5.74
N TRP A 87 -14.00 6.27 -4.61
CA TRP A 87 -13.35 7.50 -4.15
C TRP A 87 -11.84 7.38 -4.02
N ALA A 88 -11.34 6.31 -3.41
CA ALA A 88 -9.91 6.11 -3.26
C ALA A 88 -9.24 5.72 -4.60
N LEU A 89 -9.93 4.96 -5.47
CA LEU A 89 -9.43 4.67 -6.82
C LEU A 89 -9.32 5.92 -7.69
N ASP A 90 -10.28 6.85 -7.62
CA ASP A 90 -10.22 8.15 -8.31
C ASP A 90 -8.97 8.93 -7.87
N TYR A 91 -8.70 8.94 -6.55
CA TYR A 91 -7.49 9.54 -6.01
C TYR A 91 -6.21 8.84 -6.51
N LEU A 92 -6.19 7.51 -6.51
CA LEU A 92 -5.06 6.71 -6.99
C LEU A 92 -4.85 6.84 -8.52
N ASN A 93 -5.91 7.09 -9.27
CA ASN A 93 -5.86 7.26 -10.72
C ASN A 93 -5.42 8.67 -11.16
N ALA A 94 -5.50 9.66 -10.29
CA ALA A 94 -4.95 10.98 -10.56
C ALA A 94 -3.43 10.86 -10.81
N ASN A 95 -2.99 11.19 -12.02
CA ASN A 95 -1.65 10.94 -12.55
C ASN A 95 -0.61 11.94 -11.98
N SER A 96 -0.57 12.11 -10.66
CA SER A 96 0.36 13.00 -9.97
C SER A 96 1.63 12.25 -9.59
N TYR A 97 2.78 12.80 -9.91
CA TYR A 97 4.06 12.28 -9.46
C TYR A 97 4.19 12.39 -7.94
N SER A 98 4.87 11.41 -7.35
CA SER A 98 5.31 11.44 -5.95
C SER A 98 6.57 10.58 -5.80
N ASP A 99 7.46 10.92 -4.87
CA ASP A 99 8.67 10.13 -4.67
C ASP A 99 8.35 8.72 -4.20
N LEU A 100 7.47 8.60 -3.21
CA LEU A 100 6.96 7.33 -2.69
C LEU A 100 5.45 7.20 -2.94
N TRP A 101 5.05 6.14 -3.64
CA TRP A 101 3.66 5.74 -3.80
C TRP A 101 3.35 4.51 -2.95
N VAL A 102 2.20 4.52 -2.26
CA VAL A 102 1.81 3.46 -1.33
C VAL A 102 0.43 2.93 -1.65
N ILE A 103 0.30 1.60 -1.69
CA ILE A 103 -0.99 0.90 -1.72
C ILE A 103 -0.95 -0.17 -0.65
N ASP A 104 -1.62 0.10 0.48
CA ASP A 104 -1.67 -0.81 1.59
C ASP A 104 -2.81 -1.83 1.41
N GLU A 105 -2.46 -3.11 1.64
CA GLU A 105 -3.34 -4.29 1.62
C GLU A 105 -3.91 -4.67 0.24
N LEU A 106 -3.04 -5.14 -0.67
CA LEU A 106 -3.46 -5.93 -1.82
C LEU A 106 -3.66 -7.40 -1.38
N GLY A 107 -4.90 -7.86 -1.47
CA GLY A 107 -5.32 -9.18 -0.97
C GLY A 107 -5.90 -10.10 -2.05
N PRO A 108 -6.46 -11.24 -1.65
CA PRO A 108 -7.19 -12.13 -2.55
C PRO A 108 -8.41 -11.45 -3.21
N TYR A 109 -8.97 -10.42 -2.56
CA TYR A 109 -10.07 -9.63 -3.12
C TYR A 109 -9.68 -8.95 -4.43
N GLU A 110 -8.46 -8.41 -4.51
CA GLU A 110 -7.90 -7.78 -5.69
C GLU A 110 -7.38 -8.80 -6.69
N VAL A 111 -6.59 -9.75 -6.22
CA VAL A 111 -5.81 -10.65 -7.09
C VAL A 111 -6.66 -11.77 -7.67
N GLU A 112 -7.57 -12.35 -6.88
CA GLU A 112 -8.36 -13.53 -7.28
C GLU A 112 -9.74 -13.16 -7.81
N GLN A 113 -10.37 -12.09 -7.28
CA GLN A 113 -11.72 -11.69 -7.67
C GLN A 113 -11.75 -10.47 -8.61
N GLY A 114 -10.64 -9.77 -8.79
CA GLY A 114 -10.58 -8.60 -9.66
C GLY A 114 -11.39 -7.40 -9.13
N LEU A 115 -11.61 -7.33 -7.83
CA LEU A 115 -12.38 -6.28 -7.16
C LEU A 115 -11.46 -5.36 -6.35
N GLY A 116 -12.00 -4.45 -5.55
CA GLY A 116 -11.21 -3.56 -4.71
C GLY A 116 -10.21 -2.72 -5.50
N TRP A 117 -8.95 -2.76 -5.12
CA TRP A 117 -7.85 -2.04 -5.78
C TRP A 117 -7.34 -2.75 -7.06
N ALA A 118 -8.03 -3.78 -7.56
CA ALA A 118 -7.57 -4.59 -8.71
C ALA A 118 -7.24 -3.77 -9.96
N ALA A 119 -7.94 -2.65 -10.20
CA ALA A 119 -7.68 -1.74 -11.31
C ALA A 119 -6.26 -1.12 -11.29
N ILE A 120 -5.59 -1.11 -10.14
CA ILE A 120 -4.21 -0.61 -10.00
C ILE A 120 -3.17 -1.68 -10.38
N LEU A 121 -3.48 -2.97 -10.27
CA LEU A 121 -2.52 -4.04 -10.51
C LEU A 121 -1.77 -3.92 -11.85
N PRO A 122 -2.42 -3.66 -13.00
CA PRO A 122 -1.70 -3.53 -14.27
C PRO A 122 -0.71 -2.36 -14.32
N ARG A 123 -0.87 -1.37 -13.43
CA ARG A 123 -0.13 -0.11 -13.42
C ARG A 123 1.02 -0.06 -12.42
N LEU A 124 1.13 -1.04 -11.49
CA LEU A 124 2.09 -1.00 -10.36
C LEU A 124 3.54 -0.71 -10.80
N GLY A 125 3.99 -1.24 -11.95
CA GLY A 125 5.33 -0.95 -12.48
C GLY A 125 5.47 0.39 -13.22
N ASN A 126 4.36 1.09 -13.47
CA ASN A 126 4.30 2.32 -14.29
C ASN A 126 3.65 3.49 -13.54
N ILE A 127 3.51 3.41 -12.23
CA ILE A 127 3.07 4.52 -11.40
C ILE A 127 4.13 5.64 -11.47
N PRO A 128 3.75 6.92 -11.63
CA PRO A 128 4.69 8.02 -11.73
C PRO A 128 5.32 8.31 -10.36
N SER A 129 6.33 7.51 -9.99
CA SER A 129 7.06 7.60 -8.71
C SER A 129 8.48 7.07 -8.85
N LYS A 130 9.36 7.40 -7.91
CA LYS A 130 10.65 6.70 -7.76
C LYS A 130 10.43 5.29 -7.21
N VAL A 131 9.60 5.19 -6.17
CA VAL A 131 9.28 3.94 -5.48
C VAL A 131 7.77 3.76 -5.38
N THR A 132 7.28 2.57 -5.74
CA THR A 132 5.92 2.11 -5.46
C THR A 132 5.97 1.01 -4.42
N LEU A 133 5.34 1.22 -3.27
CA LEU A 133 5.28 0.29 -2.15
C LEU A 133 3.89 -0.34 -2.07
N ILE A 134 3.84 -1.67 -2.06
CA ILE A 134 2.61 -2.44 -1.83
C ILE A 134 2.75 -3.32 -0.60
N THR A 135 1.64 -3.55 0.10
CA THR A 135 1.59 -4.61 1.12
C THR A 135 0.66 -5.73 0.71
N TYR A 136 1.00 -6.95 1.07
CA TYR A 136 0.20 -8.14 0.73
C TYR A 136 0.44 -9.29 1.72
N ARG A 137 -0.36 -10.37 1.58
CA ARG A 137 -0.25 -11.57 2.41
C ARG A 137 0.74 -12.57 1.82
N PRO A 138 1.40 -13.44 2.63
CA PRO A 138 2.37 -14.43 2.16
C PRO A 138 1.82 -15.34 1.05
N SER A 139 0.53 -15.68 1.07
CA SER A 139 -0.13 -16.50 0.05
C SER A 139 -0.04 -15.92 -1.37
N LEU A 140 0.16 -14.59 -1.50
CA LEU A 140 0.25 -13.89 -2.78
C LEU A 140 1.71 -13.66 -3.23
N GLN A 141 2.71 -14.11 -2.47
CA GLN A 141 4.13 -13.93 -2.81
C GLN A 141 4.47 -14.50 -4.19
N THR A 142 3.97 -15.70 -4.48
CA THR A 142 4.19 -16.35 -5.79
C THR A 142 3.55 -15.58 -6.93
N TYR A 143 2.35 -15.03 -6.74
CA TYR A 143 1.66 -14.21 -7.73
C TYR A 143 2.47 -12.95 -8.06
N PHE A 144 2.82 -12.17 -7.02
CA PHE A 144 3.56 -10.92 -7.21
C PHE A 144 4.97 -11.15 -7.75
N GLY A 145 5.68 -12.18 -7.28
CA GLY A 145 7.01 -12.53 -7.76
C GLY A 145 7.04 -12.94 -9.25
N LYS A 146 6.03 -13.67 -9.71
CA LYS A 146 5.89 -14.02 -11.14
C LYS A 146 5.47 -12.84 -12.00
N ARG A 147 4.56 -12.03 -11.50
CA ARG A 147 3.97 -10.89 -12.24
C ARG A 147 4.94 -9.71 -12.34
N TYR A 148 5.78 -9.52 -11.33
CA TYR A 148 6.72 -8.40 -11.20
C TYR A 148 8.12 -8.92 -10.79
N PRO A 149 8.86 -9.57 -11.71
CA PRO A 149 10.14 -10.24 -11.37
C PRO A 149 11.23 -9.28 -10.88
N GLY A 150 11.11 -7.98 -11.12
CA GLY A 150 12.00 -6.94 -10.59
C GLY A 150 11.57 -6.35 -9.24
N MET A 151 10.50 -6.87 -8.62
CA MET A 151 10.04 -6.39 -7.32
C MET A 151 11.02 -6.80 -6.22
N ILE A 152 11.37 -5.84 -5.35
CA ILE A 152 12.11 -6.11 -4.12
C ILE A 152 11.11 -6.38 -3.01
N ALA A 153 11.16 -7.56 -2.39
CA ALA A 153 10.17 -7.94 -1.39
C ALA A 153 10.82 -8.28 -0.04
N PHE A 154 10.17 -7.88 1.06
CA PHE A 154 10.59 -8.15 2.43
C PHE A 154 9.46 -8.83 3.21
N ASP A 155 9.83 -9.91 3.89
CA ASP A 155 8.98 -10.55 4.88
C ASP A 155 9.10 -9.78 6.20
N LEU A 156 8.05 -9.08 6.60
CA LEU A 156 8.08 -8.23 7.79
C LEU A 156 8.21 -9.02 9.10
N GLU A 157 7.94 -10.33 9.07
CA GLU A 157 8.07 -11.21 10.24
C GLU A 157 9.52 -11.67 10.46
N GLN A 158 10.42 -11.39 9.52
CA GLN A 158 11.85 -11.67 9.69
C GLN A 158 12.53 -10.54 10.48
N ALA A 159 13.42 -10.92 11.38
CA ALA A 159 14.20 -9.98 12.16
C ALA A 159 15.01 -9.00 11.28
N GLY A 160 14.88 -7.70 11.57
CA GLY A 160 15.58 -6.64 10.84
C GLY A 160 15.01 -6.34 9.44
N ALA A 161 13.87 -6.95 9.05
CA ALA A 161 13.27 -6.70 7.73
C ALA A 161 12.78 -5.25 7.59
N ALA A 162 12.17 -4.70 8.64
CA ALA A 162 11.68 -3.32 8.65
C ALA A 162 12.82 -2.32 8.40
N GLU A 163 13.93 -2.45 9.12
CA GLU A 163 15.10 -1.57 8.98
C GLU A 163 15.76 -1.72 7.60
N LYS A 164 15.86 -2.95 7.09
CA LYS A 164 16.41 -3.22 5.75
C LYS A 164 15.55 -2.61 4.66
N ALA A 165 14.23 -2.76 4.77
CA ALA A 165 13.28 -2.19 3.82
C ALA A 165 13.34 -0.65 3.82
N THR A 166 13.32 -0.02 5.01
CA THR A 166 13.43 1.43 5.16
C THR A 166 14.70 1.94 4.50
N ARG A 167 15.87 1.41 4.87
CA ARG A 167 17.17 1.81 4.30
C ARG A 167 17.19 1.68 2.79
N LYS A 168 16.67 0.58 2.25
CA LYS A 168 16.66 0.35 0.81
C LYS A 168 15.77 1.33 0.05
N ILE A 169 14.65 1.73 0.64
CA ILE A 169 13.77 2.76 0.07
C ILE A 169 14.46 4.12 0.12
N GLU A 170 15.08 4.50 1.24
CA GLU A 170 15.84 5.76 1.36
C GLU A 170 16.98 5.86 0.34
N GLU A 171 17.76 4.80 0.15
CA GLU A 171 18.81 4.74 -0.87
C GLU A 171 18.26 5.07 -2.27
N LEU A 172 17.12 4.52 -2.64
CA LEU A 172 16.52 4.74 -3.96
C LEU A 172 15.90 6.12 -4.12
N LEU A 173 15.30 6.66 -3.05
CA LEU A 173 14.76 8.00 -3.07
C LEU A 173 15.87 9.05 -3.21
N SER A 174 17.01 8.86 -2.54
CA SER A 174 18.15 9.77 -2.55
C SER A 174 19.02 9.65 -3.82
N ALA A 175 19.07 8.50 -4.48
CA ALA A 175 19.92 8.28 -5.65
C ALA A 175 19.57 9.20 -6.85
N GLY A 176 18.33 9.70 -6.94
CA GLY A 176 17.88 10.64 -7.97
C GLY A 176 18.40 12.08 -7.79
N GLU A 177 18.78 12.49 -6.58
CA GLU A 177 19.22 13.87 -6.29
C GLU A 177 20.67 14.12 -6.68
N ILE A 178 21.51 13.09 -6.66
CA ILE A 178 22.93 13.20 -7.00
C ILE A 178 23.12 13.52 -8.49
N SER A 179 22.27 13.00 -9.36
CA SER A 179 22.35 13.24 -10.81
C SER A 179 21.98 14.67 -11.23
N GLN A 180 21.21 15.41 -10.43
CA GLN A 180 20.83 16.81 -10.74
C GLN A 180 21.87 17.82 -10.23
N LYS A 181 22.69 17.48 -9.25
CA LYS A 181 23.73 18.39 -8.71
C LYS A 181 25.02 18.46 -9.54
N PHE A 182 25.21 17.58 -10.49
CA PHE A 182 26.39 17.52 -11.35
C PHE A 182 26.15 17.82 -12.84
N ALA A 183 24.96 18.32 -13.17
CA ALA A 183 24.61 18.77 -14.53
C ALA A 183 24.70 20.31 -14.62
N PHE A 184 25.95 20.83 -14.53
CA PHE A 184 26.33 22.20 -14.89
C PHE A 184 27.62 22.19 -15.71
#